data_af6c4da6b5c6b244723b4fd085b563b8
#
_entry.id   af6c4da6b5c6b244723b4fd085b563b8
#
_cell.length_a   1.000
_cell.length_b   1.000
_cell.length_c   1.000
_cell.angle_alpha   90.00
_cell.angle_beta   90.00
_cell.angle_gamma   90.00
#
_symmetry.space_group_name_H-M   'P 1'
#
loop_
_entity.id
_entity.type
_entity.pdbx_description
1 polymer ?
#
loop_
_entity_poly.entity_id
_entity_poly.type
_entity_poly.pdbx_seq_one_letter_code
_entity_poly.pdbx_strand_id
1 'polypeptide(L)'
;MMNMKKLFFALAIAVLTIGATVSCCKDGKDADKPVELSSGETANCYVVSAKGTYSFPAVKGNSAESVGNVREAEVLWESFGSMVEPNAGDLVSEVRFEDGKIIFNASGKKGNAVIAAKDGTGTILWSWHIWMTDKPREQVYDNNAGIMMDRNLGATSATPDDITSFGLMYQWGRKDPFRGAGELVSAENGKSSLISTTAKWPDAVVSDKTTGTIEYAVSHPMTFIIENSNNSDWFYTDEWDSDDTRWQPGKTVYDPCPAGWRVPDGGSDGIWAKALGITDDYFESTGGWDTGHSGVDF
;
A
#
# COMPACT_ATOMS: atom_id res chain seq x y z
N MET A 1 64.11 32.92 37.81
CA MET A 1 64.68 33.47 36.57
C MET A 1 63.69 33.44 35.48
N MET A 2 63.46 34.59 34.90
CA MET A 2 62.78 34.98 33.65
C MET A 2 61.27 34.99 33.61
N ASN A 3 60.80 36.22 33.71
CA ASN A 3 59.47 36.72 33.38
C ASN A 3 59.05 36.47 31.92
N MET A 4 57.85 36.04 31.71
CA MET A 4 57.21 36.19 30.42
C MET A 4 55.88 36.95 30.56
N LYS A 5 55.88 38.14 29.96
CA LYS A 5 54.80 39.12 30.00
C LYS A 5 53.57 38.64 29.26
N LYS A 6 52.42 38.77 29.91
CA LYS A 6 51.08 38.64 29.28
C LYS A 6 50.82 39.79 28.38
N LEU A 7 50.54 39.50 27.10
CA LEU A 7 50.05 40.47 26.12
C LEU A 7 48.54 40.25 25.98
N PHE A 8 47.75 41.20 26.48
CA PHE A 8 46.33 41.24 26.26
C PHE A 8 46.05 41.94 24.94
N PHE A 9 45.47 41.26 23.96
CA PHE A 9 44.84 41.88 22.79
C PHE A 9 43.36 42.05 23.11
N ALA A 10 42.94 43.28 23.25
CA ALA A 10 41.52 43.64 23.29
C ALA A 10 40.99 43.72 21.84
N LEU A 11 40.10 42.79 21.47
CA LEU A 11 39.38 42.83 20.21
C LEU A 11 38.06 43.55 20.45
N ALA A 12 37.92 44.76 19.92
CA ALA A 12 36.69 45.50 19.94
C ALA A 12 35.76 44.89 18.88
N ILE A 13 34.66 44.25 19.32
CA ILE A 13 33.59 43.79 18.43
C ILE A 13 32.64 44.98 18.22
N ALA A 14 32.65 45.54 17.01
CA ALA A 14 31.65 46.49 16.56
C ALA A 14 30.38 45.67 16.23
N VAL A 15 29.34 45.82 17.03
CA VAL A 15 28.03 45.29 16.71
C VAL A 15 27.36 46.19 15.68
N LEU A 16 27.36 45.75 14.45
CA LEU A 16 26.58 46.39 13.36
C LEU A 16 25.16 45.81 13.45
N THR A 17 24.22 46.52 14.04
CA THR A 17 22.80 46.20 13.99
C THR A 17 22.29 46.54 12.59
N ILE A 18 22.29 45.55 11.68
CA ILE A 18 21.53 45.63 10.45
C ILE A 18 20.08 45.30 10.80
N GLY A 19 19.25 46.34 10.87
CA GLY A 19 17.81 46.18 10.95
C GLY A 19 17.29 45.51 9.67
N ALA A 20 17.18 44.19 9.68
CA ALA A 20 16.45 43.48 8.66
C ALA A 20 14.96 43.71 8.93
N THR A 21 14.33 44.60 8.21
CA THR A 21 12.88 44.62 8.06
C THR A 21 12.49 43.32 7.36
N VAL A 22 12.01 42.35 8.13
CA VAL A 22 11.36 41.18 7.57
C VAL A 22 10.06 41.67 6.94
N SER A 23 10.15 41.96 5.64
CA SER A 23 8.97 42.09 4.80
C SER A 23 8.33 40.70 4.71
N CYS A 24 7.31 40.52 5.49
CA CYS A 24 6.45 39.34 5.43
C CYS A 24 5.56 39.47 4.20
N CYS A 25 6.13 39.30 3.00
CA CYS A 25 5.35 38.98 1.82
C CYS A 25 5.07 37.48 1.89
N LYS A 26 3.97 37.12 2.53
CA LYS A 26 3.32 35.84 2.25
C LYS A 26 2.79 35.96 0.81
N ASP A 27 3.58 35.50 -0.14
CA ASP A 27 3.05 35.13 -1.43
C ASP A 27 2.12 33.91 -1.21
N GLY A 28 0.82 34.20 -1.16
CA GLY A 28 -0.25 33.20 -0.93
C GLY A 28 -0.49 32.30 -2.14
N LYS A 29 0.56 31.85 -2.84
CA LYS A 29 0.46 30.98 -4.02
C LYS A 29 1.05 29.58 -3.85
N ASP A 30 1.78 29.30 -2.78
CA ASP A 30 2.36 27.95 -2.56
C ASP A 30 1.51 27.06 -1.64
N ALA A 31 0.43 27.59 -1.04
CA ALA A 31 -0.45 26.81 -0.17
C ALA A 31 -1.42 25.88 -0.92
N ASP A 32 -1.53 25.99 -2.24
CA ASP A 32 -2.54 25.29 -3.06
C ASP A 32 -1.97 24.19 -3.98
N LYS A 33 -0.66 23.98 -3.99
CA LYS A 33 -0.10 22.91 -4.83
C LYS A 33 -0.26 21.54 -4.15
N PRO A 34 -0.86 20.53 -4.85
CA PRO A 34 -0.90 19.17 -4.34
C PRO A 34 0.50 18.62 -4.06
N VAL A 35 0.65 17.90 -2.96
CA VAL A 35 1.87 17.16 -2.65
C VAL A 35 1.98 15.98 -3.60
N GLU A 36 3.08 15.89 -4.35
CA GLU A 36 3.34 14.80 -5.29
C GLU A 36 3.81 13.56 -4.54
N LEU A 37 3.06 12.45 -4.68
CA LEU A 37 3.32 11.19 -3.98
C LEU A 37 4.34 10.30 -4.68
N SER A 38 4.57 10.50 -5.98
CA SER A 38 5.47 9.68 -6.81
C SER A 38 6.82 10.34 -7.05
N SER A 39 7.35 11.09 -6.08
CA SER A 39 8.63 11.80 -6.22
C SER A 39 9.82 10.83 -6.35
N GLY A 40 9.91 10.13 -7.46
CA GLY A 40 10.97 9.18 -7.80
C GLY A 40 10.46 7.84 -8.31
N GLU A 41 9.40 7.30 -7.75
CA GLU A 41 8.84 6.01 -8.15
C GLU A 41 7.31 6.02 -8.14
N THR A 42 6.72 5.46 -9.18
CA THR A 42 5.27 5.18 -9.21
C THR A 42 4.99 3.87 -8.49
N ALA A 43 3.79 3.73 -7.95
CA ALA A 43 3.37 2.51 -7.24
C ALA A 43 1.87 2.26 -7.43
N ASN A 44 1.39 1.09 -7.06
CA ASN A 44 -0.04 0.80 -6.95
C ASN A 44 -0.60 1.18 -5.57
N CYS A 45 0.27 1.45 -4.60
CA CYS A 45 -0.09 1.92 -3.28
C CYS A 45 0.68 3.18 -2.91
N TYR A 46 -0.02 4.20 -2.44
CA TYR A 46 0.56 5.45 -1.94
C TYR A 46 0.24 5.64 -0.47
N VAL A 47 1.28 5.80 0.35
CA VAL A 47 1.13 6.05 1.79
C VAL A 47 0.92 7.54 2.02
N VAL A 48 -0.13 7.89 2.76
CA VAL A 48 -0.48 9.27 3.11
C VAL A 48 -0.61 9.39 4.63
N SER A 49 0.24 10.20 5.25
CA SER A 49 0.33 10.29 6.70
C SER A 49 -0.31 11.55 7.31
N ALA A 50 -0.78 12.49 6.49
CA ALA A 50 -1.32 13.74 6.97
C ALA A 50 -2.52 14.21 6.15
N LYS A 51 -3.32 15.12 6.74
CA LYS A 51 -4.34 15.85 6.01
C LYS A 51 -3.70 16.75 4.95
N GLY A 52 -4.25 16.76 3.74
CA GLY A 52 -3.76 17.64 2.67
C GLY A 52 -4.31 17.28 1.31
N THR A 53 -3.90 18.05 0.30
CA THR A 53 -4.16 17.75 -1.11
C THR A 53 -2.94 17.05 -1.69
N TYR A 54 -3.17 15.95 -2.39
CA TYR A 54 -2.12 15.08 -2.93
C TYR A 54 -2.35 14.82 -4.41
N SER A 55 -1.27 14.47 -5.11
CA SER A 55 -1.33 14.06 -6.51
C SER A 55 -0.35 12.94 -6.82
N PHE A 56 -0.65 12.19 -7.88
CA PHE A 56 0.26 11.23 -8.50
C PHE A 56 -0.09 11.09 -9.99
N PRO A 57 0.87 10.68 -10.86
CA PRO A 57 0.61 10.53 -12.29
C PRO A 57 -0.34 9.35 -12.56
N ALA A 58 -1.23 9.51 -13.53
CA ALA A 58 -2.12 8.46 -14.01
C ALA A 58 -1.37 7.46 -14.91
N VAL A 59 -0.45 6.71 -14.31
CA VAL A 59 0.34 5.67 -14.97
C VAL A 59 0.23 4.35 -14.20
N LYS A 60 0.54 3.24 -14.84
CA LYS A 60 0.60 1.94 -14.16
C LYS A 60 1.61 1.99 -13.01
N GLY A 61 1.30 1.38 -11.91
CA GLY A 61 2.24 1.29 -10.78
C GLY A 61 3.57 0.64 -11.19
N ASN A 62 4.65 1.06 -10.54
CA ASN A 62 6.00 0.56 -10.81
C ASN A 62 6.47 0.76 -12.27
N SER A 63 5.90 1.72 -12.98
CA SER A 63 6.11 1.97 -14.41
C SER A 63 5.86 3.43 -14.76
N ALA A 64 6.31 3.86 -15.92
CA ALA A 64 5.94 5.12 -16.55
C ALA A 64 4.86 4.94 -17.65
N GLU A 65 4.33 3.73 -17.82
CA GLU A 65 3.35 3.42 -18.84
C GLU A 65 2.00 4.05 -18.53
N SER A 66 1.44 4.80 -19.49
CA SER A 66 0.12 5.38 -19.35
C SER A 66 -0.96 4.32 -19.16
N VAL A 67 -1.93 4.60 -18.29
CA VAL A 67 -3.11 3.72 -18.13
C VAL A 67 -4.12 3.85 -19.28
N GLY A 68 -3.94 4.80 -20.18
CA GLY A 68 -4.81 5.03 -21.32
C GLY A 68 -5.44 6.42 -21.32
N ASN A 69 -6.59 6.56 -22.03
CA ASN A 69 -7.28 7.83 -22.21
C ASN A 69 -8.21 8.14 -21.04
N VAL A 70 -7.66 8.57 -19.92
CA VAL A 70 -8.42 8.91 -18.72
C VAL A 70 -9.31 10.12 -18.97
N ARG A 71 -10.57 10.04 -18.50
CA ARG A 71 -11.55 11.12 -18.53
C ARG A 71 -12.06 11.49 -17.15
N GLU A 72 -12.07 10.55 -16.24
CA GLU A 72 -12.61 10.70 -14.89
C GLU A 72 -11.76 9.92 -13.87
N ALA A 73 -11.81 10.38 -12.63
CA ALA A 73 -11.27 9.64 -11.48
C ALA A 73 -12.30 9.66 -10.35
N GLU A 74 -12.44 8.52 -9.65
CA GLU A 74 -13.39 8.38 -8.56
C GLU A 74 -12.86 7.49 -7.44
N VAL A 75 -13.43 7.63 -6.24
CA VAL A 75 -13.22 6.69 -5.13
C VAL A 75 -14.12 5.48 -5.35
N LEU A 76 -13.54 4.29 -5.42
CA LEU A 76 -14.31 3.04 -5.52
C LEU A 76 -14.85 2.59 -4.16
N TRP A 77 -14.03 2.72 -3.12
CA TRP A 77 -14.40 2.39 -1.76
C TRP A 77 -13.43 3.02 -0.75
N GLU A 78 -13.89 3.11 0.50
CA GLU A 78 -13.12 3.52 1.65
C GLU A 78 -13.31 2.49 2.78
N SER A 79 -12.33 2.38 3.70
CA SER A 79 -12.41 1.53 4.88
C SER A 79 -11.49 2.06 5.98
N PHE A 80 -11.97 2.11 7.23
CA PHE A 80 -11.09 2.39 8.37
C PHE A 80 -10.21 1.19 8.77
N GLY A 81 -10.36 0.03 8.12
CA GLY A 81 -9.72 -1.20 8.55
C GLY A 81 -10.22 -1.69 9.93
N SER A 82 -11.44 -1.34 10.29
CA SER A 82 -12.06 -1.65 11.59
C SER A 82 -13.52 -2.06 11.39
N MET A 83 -14.23 -2.29 12.50
CA MET A 83 -15.68 -2.60 12.50
C MET A 83 -16.56 -1.40 12.10
N VAL A 84 -15.99 -0.20 11.95
CA VAL A 84 -16.72 1.01 11.60
C VAL A 84 -16.56 1.29 10.12
N GLU A 85 -17.66 1.42 9.39
CA GLU A 85 -17.65 1.88 7.99
C GLU A 85 -17.51 3.41 7.92
N PRO A 86 -16.65 3.94 7.04
CA PRO A 86 -16.66 5.36 6.72
C PRO A 86 -17.89 5.73 5.88
N ASN A 87 -18.34 6.98 6.03
CA ASN A 87 -19.18 7.57 5.00
C ASN A 87 -18.33 7.97 3.79
N ALA A 88 -18.93 8.06 2.62
CA ALA A 88 -18.24 8.51 1.42
C ALA A 88 -17.56 9.88 1.65
N GLY A 89 -16.27 9.97 1.37
CA GLY A 89 -15.46 11.15 1.57
C GLY A 89 -14.88 11.34 2.98
N ASP A 90 -15.09 10.39 3.89
CA ASP A 90 -14.53 10.45 5.25
C ASP A 90 -13.00 10.35 5.25
N LEU A 91 -12.42 9.67 4.29
CA LEU A 91 -10.99 9.48 4.15
C LEU A 91 -10.43 10.27 2.96
N VAL A 92 -11.06 10.13 1.78
CA VAL A 92 -10.62 10.74 0.52
C VAL A 92 -11.79 11.48 -0.13
N SER A 93 -11.57 12.71 -0.54
CA SER A 93 -12.59 13.55 -1.19
C SER A 93 -12.01 14.35 -2.35
N GLU A 94 -12.87 14.99 -3.14
CA GLU A 94 -12.50 15.87 -4.27
C GLU A 94 -11.56 15.19 -5.28
N VAL A 95 -11.77 13.90 -5.53
CA VAL A 95 -10.97 13.14 -6.49
C VAL A 95 -11.25 13.66 -7.90
N ARG A 96 -10.18 13.94 -8.65
CA ARG A 96 -10.28 14.39 -10.05
C ARG A 96 -9.05 13.98 -10.84
N PHE A 97 -9.22 13.94 -12.14
CA PHE A 97 -8.14 13.80 -13.11
C PHE A 97 -7.88 15.16 -13.77
N GLU A 98 -6.66 15.64 -13.69
CA GLU A 98 -6.24 16.93 -14.23
C GLU A 98 -4.76 16.86 -14.66
N ASP A 99 -4.44 17.35 -15.84
CA ASP A 99 -3.07 17.43 -16.38
C ASP A 99 -2.25 16.10 -16.26
N GLY A 100 -2.89 14.98 -16.55
CA GLY A 100 -2.25 13.66 -16.50
C GLY A 100 -2.07 13.09 -15.10
N LYS A 101 -2.65 13.71 -14.07
CA LYS A 101 -2.55 13.32 -12.68
C LYS A 101 -3.90 13.03 -12.05
N ILE A 102 -3.89 12.15 -11.10
CA ILE A 102 -4.96 11.99 -10.11
C ILE A 102 -4.66 12.96 -8.96
N ILE A 103 -5.65 13.77 -8.59
CA ILE A 103 -5.58 14.72 -7.49
C ILE A 103 -6.71 14.42 -6.51
N PHE A 104 -6.43 14.47 -5.21
CA PHE A 104 -7.41 14.19 -4.17
C PHE A 104 -7.08 14.89 -2.85
N ASN A 105 -8.07 15.04 -1.99
CA ASN A 105 -7.89 15.50 -0.63
C ASN A 105 -7.95 14.31 0.34
N ALA A 106 -6.93 14.20 1.22
CA ALA A 106 -6.92 13.26 2.34
C ALA A 106 -7.35 13.96 3.62
N SER A 107 -8.22 13.32 4.41
CA SER A 107 -8.74 13.89 5.66
C SER A 107 -7.74 13.88 6.81
N GLY A 108 -6.71 13.02 6.73
CA GLY A 108 -5.76 12.76 7.82
C GLY A 108 -6.25 11.70 8.83
N LYS A 109 -7.46 11.14 8.66
CA LYS A 109 -7.88 9.95 9.39
C LYS A 109 -7.14 8.73 8.85
N LYS A 110 -6.83 7.74 9.69
CA LYS A 110 -6.24 6.47 9.26
C LYS A 110 -7.27 5.59 8.58
N GLY A 111 -6.86 4.89 7.54
CA GLY A 111 -7.72 4.00 6.77
C GLY A 111 -7.18 3.72 5.37
N ASN A 112 -8.04 3.23 4.52
CA ASN A 112 -7.73 2.80 3.16
C ASN A 112 -8.80 3.31 2.20
N ALA A 113 -8.38 3.70 1.01
CA ALA A 113 -9.27 4.00 -0.09
C ALA A 113 -8.69 3.45 -1.40
N VAL A 114 -9.54 3.15 -2.35
CA VAL A 114 -9.12 2.84 -3.73
C VAL A 114 -9.69 3.90 -4.65
N ILE A 115 -8.81 4.51 -5.43
CA ILE A 115 -9.15 5.47 -6.48
C ILE A 115 -8.98 4.78 -7.84
N ALA A 116 -9.95 4.94 -8.73
CA ALA A 116 -9.87 4.47 -10.10
C ALA A 116 -9.81 5.62 -11.10
N ALA A 117 -9.07 5.40 -12.19
CA ALA A 117 -9.16 6.19 -13.41
C ALA A 117 -10.08 5.49 -14.42
N LYS A 118 -10.97 6.23 -15.03
CA LYS A 118 -11.94 5.75 -16.01
C LYS A 118 -11.82 6.44 -17.36
N ASP A 119 -12.21 5.73 -18.41
CA ASP A 119 -12.36 6.31 -19.74
C ASP A 119 -13.72 7.04 -19.92
N GLY A 120 -13.98 7.53 -21.11
CA GLY A 120 -15.23 8.23 -21.45
C GLY A 120 -16.47 7.33 -21.50
N THR A 121 -16.34 6.03 -21.37
CA THR A 121 -17.45 5.06 -21.28
C THR A 121 -17.74 4.63 -19.85
N GLY A 122 -16.91 5.06 -18.89
CA GLY A 122 -16.98 4.64 -17.50
C GLY A 122 -16.21 3.36 -17.18
N THR A 123 -15.46 2.80 -18.15
CA THR A 123 -14.62 1.61 -17.93
C THR A 123 -13.40 1.99 -17.10
N ILE A 124 -13.12 1.21 -16.05
CA ILE A 124 -11.92 1.39 -15.24
C ILE A 124 -10.68 0.98 -16.05
N LEU A 125 -9.75 1.93 -16.20
CA LEU A 125 -8.47 1.74 -16.87
C LEU A 125 -7.38 1.27 -15.91
N TRP A 126 -7.40 1.76 -14.68
CA TRP A 126 -6.50 1.40 -13.60
C TRP A 126 -7.03 1.89 -12.25
N SER A 127 -6.51 1.34 -11.16
CA SER A 127 -6.83 1.73 -9.79
C SER A 127 -5.59 1.72 -8.91
N TRP A 128 -5.62 2.55 -7.87
CA TRP A 128 -4.54 2.70 -6.90
C TRP A 128 -5.10 2.67 -5.49
N HIS A 129 -4.37 2.02 -4.60
CA HIS A 129 -4.62 2.01 -3.18
C HIS A 129 -4.03 3.27 -2.52
N ILE A 130 -4.84 4.02 -1.79
CA ILE A 130 -4.41 5.12 -0.94
C ILE A 130 -4.44 4.61 0.50
N TRP A 131 -3.27 4.45 1.08
CA TRP A 131 -3.09 3.92 2.41
C TRP A 131 -2.79 5.05 3.39
N MET A 132 -3.82 5.47 4.12
CA MET A 132 -3.71 6.56 5.09
C MET A 132 -3.27 6.01 6.44
N THR A 133 -1.99 6.11 6.70
CA THR A 133 -1.33 5.65 7.93
C THR A 133 -0.03 6.42 8.14
N ASP A 134 0.55 6.33 9.33
CA ASP A 134 1.95 6.70 9.55
C ASP A 134 2.85 5.83 8.67
N LYS A 135 3.98 6.38 8.24
CA LYS A 135 4.93 5.65 7.38
C LYS A 135 5.31 4.32 8.05
N PRO A 136 5.08 3.18 7.38
CA PRO A 136 5.53 1.88 7.89
C PRO A 136 7.03 1.90 8.16
N ARG A 137 7.44 1.25 9.25
CA ARG A 137 8.84 1.15 9.64
C ARG A 137 9.43 -0.14 9.10
N GLU A 138 10.74 -0.15 8.99
CA GLU A 138 11.49 -1.35 8.67
C GLU A 138 11.56 -2.26 9.90
N GLN A 139 11.21 -3.53 9.70
CA GLN A 139 11.41 -4.60 10.67
C GLN A 139 12.43 -5.58 10.10
N VAL A 140 13.56 -5.70 10.80
CA VAL A 140 14.63 -6.63 10.42
C VAL A 140 14.33 -7.98 11.06
N TYR A 141 14.31 -9.02 10.24
CA TYR A 141 14.05 -10.39 10.69
C TYR A 141 15.35 -11.15 10.96
N ASP A 142 15.28 -12.11 11.88
CA ASP A 142 16.40 -12.96 12.28
C ASP A 142 16.94 -13.81 11.12
N ASN A 143 18.06 -14.47 11.33
CA ASN A 143 18.72 -15.38 10.38
C ASN A 143 19.07 -14.71 9.02
N ASN A 144 19.27 -13.41 8.99
CA ASN A 144 19.47 -12.64 7.76
C ASN A 144 18.35 -12.84 6.73
N ALA A 145 17.14 -13.09 7.19
CA ALA A 145 16.00 -13.34 6.33
C ALA A 145 15.65 -12.11 5.45
N GLY A 146 15.86 -10.91 5.99
CA GLY A 146 15.61 -9.66 5.28
C GLY A 146 14.88 -8.63 6.12
N ILE A 147 14.28 -7.66 5.43
CA ILE A 147 13.56 -6.54 6.03
C ILE A 147 12.14 -6.52 5.45
N MET A 148 11.14 -6.41 6.32
CA MET A 148 9.75 -6.20 5.92
C MET A 148 9.19 -4.92 6.55
N MET A 149 8.01 -4.51 6.14
CA MET A 149 7.26 -3.50 6.88
C MET A 149 6.83 -4.06 8.24
N ASP A 150 6.71 -3.18 9.23
CA ASP A 150 6.25 -3.52 10.58
C ASP A 150 4.76 -3.88 10.67
N ARG A 151 4.09 -3.97 9.54
CA ARG A 151 2.64 -4.23 9.42
C ARG A 151 2.26 -4.78 8.06
N ASN A 152 1.12 -5.44 7.99
CA ASN A 152 0.51 -5.88 6.75
C ASN A 152 0.08 -4.70 5.87
N LEU A 153 0.08 -4.91 4.56
CA LEU A 153 -0.35 -3.90 3.59
C LEU A 153 -1.82 -3.51 3.84
N GLY A 154 -2.05 -2.22 4.04
CA GLY A 154 -3.36 -1.69 4.42
C GLY A 154 -3.64 -1.63 5.92
N ALA A 155 -2.79 -2.19 6.78
CA ALA A 155 -2.95 -2.09 8.23
C ALA A 155 -2.72 -0.66 8.73
N THR A 156 -3.57 -0.19 9.62
CA THR A 156 -3.46 1.15 10.22
C THR A 156 -2.82 1.13 11.61
N SER A 157 -2.52 -0.06 12.12
CA SER A 157 -1.78 -0.34 13.35
C SER A 157 -0.73 -1.41 13.10
N ALA A 158 0.33 -1.42 13.91
CA ALA A 158 1.31 -2.50 14.02
C ALA A 158 1.21 -3.22 15.38
N THR A 159 0.14 -2.96 16.12
CA THR A 159 -0.07 -3.56 17.45
C THR A 159 -0.66 -4.95 17.29
N PRO A 160 -0.03 -6.00 17.83
CA PRO A 160 -0.61 -7.35 17.85
C PRO A 160 -2.01 -7.34 18.47
N ASP A 161 -2.87 -8.25 18.03
CA ASP A 161 -4.27 -8.41 18.48
C ASP A 161 -5.19 -7.19 18.25
N ASP A 162 -4.72 -6.17 17.56
CA ASP A 162 -5.54 -5.05 17.12
C ASP A 162 -6.17 -5.38 15.77
N ILE A 163 -7.50 -5.35 15.64
CA ILE A 163 -8.20 -5.60 14.38
C ILE A 163 -7.66 -4.73 13.22
N THR A 164 -7.17 -3.53 13.53
CA THR A 164 -6.61 -2.61 12.54
C THR A 164 -5.19 -2.99 12.08
N SER A 165 -4.61 -4.06 12.65
CA SER A 165 -3.34 -4.65 12.21
C SER A 165 -3.49 -5.71 11.10
N PHE A 166 -4.71 -6.18 10.84
CA PHE A 166 -4.93 -7.25 9.85
C PHE A 166 -4.61 -6.84 8.41
N GLY A 167 -4.81 -5.56 8.08
CA GLY A 167 -4.59 -5.07 6.73
C GLY A 167 -5.72 -5.42 5.76
N LEU A 168 -5.37 -5.54 4.49
CA LEU A 168 -6.31 -5.81 3.39
C LEU A 168 -6.04 -7.17 2.76
N MET A 169 -7.05 -7.75 2.13
CA MET A 169 -6.93 -9.00 1.39
C MET A 169 -6.54 -8.74 -0.06
N TYR A 170 -5.76 -9.65 -0.62
CA TYR A 170 -5.32 -9.62 -2.01
C TYR A 170 -5.48 -11.00 -2.65
N GLN A 171 -5.78 -11.04 -3.94
CA GLN A 171 -5.58 -12.24 -4.73
C GLN A 171 -4.17 -12.25 -5.30
N TRP A 172 -3.51 -13.39 -5.28
CA TRP A 172 -2.15 -13.54 -5.78
C TRP A 172 -1.99 -12.96 -7.19
N GLY A 173 -0.99 -12.11 -7.37
CA GLY A 173 -0.72 -11.47 -8.66
C GLY A 173 -1.65 -10.32 -9.05
N ARG A 174 -2.61 -9.92 -8.21
CA ARG A 174 -3.45 -8.73 -8.41
C ARG A 174 -2.93 -7.55 -7.59
N LYS A 175 -2.98 -6.37 -8.19
CA LYS A 175 -2.58 -5.12 -7.55
C LYS A 175 -3.63 -4.51 -6.62
N ASP A 176 -4.88 -4.96 -6.74
CA ASP A 176 -6.03 -4.34 -6.08
C ASP A 176 -6.40 -5.04 -4.79
N PRO A 177 -6.54 -4.29 -3.68
CA PRO A 177 -6.99 -4.83 -2.41
C PRO A 177 -8.51 -4.99 -2.37
N PHE A 178 -8.94 -5.96 -1.56
CA PHE A 178 -10.32 -6.09 -1.11
C PHE A 178 -10.45 -5.59 0.33
N ARG A 179 -11.59 -4.99 0.64
CA ARG A 179 -11.92 -4.64 2.03
C ARG A 179 -11.92 -5.92 2.86
N GLY A 180 -11.02 -6.01 3.80
CA GLY A 180 -10.74 -7.27 4.48
C GLY A 180 -10.52 -7.15 5.96
N ALA A 181 -10.81 -6.11 6.64
CA ALA A 181 -10.66 -6.11 8.08
C ALA A 181 -11.97 -6.52 8.74
N GLY A 182 -12.01 -7.70 9.23
CA GLY A 182 -13.06 -8.23 10.06
C GLY A 182 -12.47 -9.33 10.91
N GLU A 183 -13.01 -9.54 12.10
CA GLU A 183 -12.63 -10.68 12.91
C GLU A 183 -12.94 -11.97 12.13
N LEU A 184 -11.93 -12.82 11.94
CA LEU A 184 -12.12 -14.14 11.39
C LEU A 184 -12.63 -15.05 12.52
N VAL A 185 -13.87 -15.47 12.46
CA VAL A 185 -14.35 -16.54 13.34
C VAL A 185 -14.19 -17.88 12.66
N SER A 186 -13.61 -18.78 13.39
CA SER A 186 -13.74 -20.21 13.09
C SER A 186 -15.21 -20.61 13.24
N ALA A 187 -15.90 -20.85 12.13
CA ALA A 187 -17.23 -21.42 12.18
C ALA A 187 -17.16 -22.87 12.67
N GLU A 188 -18.25 -23.36 13.28
CA GLU A 188 -18.36 -24.72 13.86
C GLU A 188 -18.01 -25.87 12.91
N ASN A 189 -17.72 -25.65 11.67
CA ASN A 189 -17.38 -26.63 10.64
C ASN A 189 -16.00 -26.43 10.01
N GLY A 190 -15.08 -25.73 10.69
CA GLY A 190 -13.73 -25.49 10.17
C GLY A 190 -13.66 -24.51 9.00
N LYS A 191 -14.75 -23.81 8.68
CA LYS A 191 -14.75 -22.73 7.71
C LYS A 191 -14.60 -21.40 8.44
N SER A 192 -13.56 -20.64 8.10
CA SER A 192 -13.42 -19.28 8.58
C SER A 192 -14.45 -18.38 7.89
N SER A 193 -15.11 -17.53 8.64
CA SER A 193 -16.00 -16.50 8.11
C SER A 193 -15.63 -15.13 8.67
N LEU A 194 -15.77 -14.09 7.86
CA LEU A 194 -15.68 -12.72 8.34
C LEU A 194 -16.86 -12.44 9.26
N ILE A 195 -16.59 -12.06 10.52
CA ILE A 195 -17.64 -11.64 11.46
C ILE A 195 -18.01 -10.17 11.27
N SER A 196 -17.18 -9.37 10.64
CA SER A 196 -17.49 -7.96 10.48
C SER A 196 -18.79 -7.77 9.70
N THR A 197 -19.77 -7.18 10.33
CA THR A 197 -21.01 -6.78 9.68
C THR A 197 -20.82 -5.66 8.65
N THR A 198 -19.68 -5.00 8.67
CA THR A 198 -19.34 -3.87 7.78
C THR A 198 -18.50 -4.31 6.59
N ALA A 199 -17.66 -5.33 6.74
CA ALA A 199 -16.90 -5.88 5.61
C ALA A 199 -17.82 -6.85 4.83
N LYS A 200 -18.31 -6.41 3.70
CA LYS A 200 -18.98 -7.29 2.73
C LYS A 200 -17.93 -8.03 1.93
N TRP A 201 -18.15 -9.33 1.73
CA TRP A 201 -17.40 -10.05 0.71
C TRP A 201 -17.59 -9.36 -0.64
N PRO A 202 -16.54 -9.23 -1.45
CA PRO A 202 -16.68 -8.69 -2.79
C PRO A 202 -17.62 -9.57 -3.61
N ASP A 203 -18.25 -8.98 -4.63
CA ASP A 203 -18.93 -9.76 -5.66
C ASP A 203 -17.93 -10.73 -6.27
N ALA A 204 -18.37 -11.95 -6.53
CA ALA A 204 -17.50 -13.01 -7.01
C ALA A 204 -17.98 -13.56 -8.35
N VAL A 205 -17.03 -13.88 -9.23
CA VAL A 205 -17.25 -14.57 -10.51
C VAL A 205 -16.31 -15.77 -10.58
N VAL A 206 -16.73 -16.81 -11.28
CA VAL A 206 -15.84 -17.96 -11.54
C VAL A 206 -14.91 -17.60 -12.70
N SER A 207 -13.64 -17.96 -12.58
CA SER A 207 -12.64 -17.76 -13.62
C SER A 207 -12.96 -18.61 -14.86
N ASP A 208 -13.03 -17.96 -15.99
CA ASP A 208 -13.16 -18.54 -17.33
C ASP A 208 -12.36 -17.72 -18.35
N LYS A 209 -12.50 -18.05 -19.65
CA LYS A 209 -11.81 -17.33 -20.73
C LYS A 209 -12.11 -15.84 -20.81
N THR A 210 -13.16 -15.35 -20.16
CA THR A 210 -13.57 -13.95 -20.14
C THR A 210 -13.20 -13.29 -18.82
N THR A 211 -13.56 -13.90 -17.70
CA THR A 211 -13.43 -13.34 -16.36
C THR A 211 -12.05 -13.59 -15.73
N GLY A 212 -11.36 -14.64 -16.18
CA GLY A 212 -10.02 -14.99 -15.71
C GLY A 212 -8.89 -14.30 -16.48
N THR A 213 -9.11 -13.09 -17.02
CA THR A 213 -8.11 -12.34 -17.78
C THR A 213 -7.56 -11.16 -16.99
N ILE A 214 -6.37 -10.71 -17.35
CA ILE A 214 -5.77 -9.51 -16.73
C ILE A 214 -6.62 -8.27 -17.01
N GLU A 215 -7.13 -8.13 -18.22
CA GLU A 215 -8.00 -7.02 -18.63
C GLU A 215 -9.28 -6.98 -17.79
N TYR A 216 -9.88 -8.14 -17.54
CA TYR A 216 -11.05 -8.23 -16.68
C TYR A 216 -10.70 -7.85 -15.23
N ALA A 217 -9.62 -8.40 -14.68
CA ALA A 217 -9.18 -8.12 -13.33
C ALA A 217 -8.88 -6.63 -13.11
N VAL A 218 -8.25 -5.96 -14.09
CA VAL A 218 -7.96 -4.52 -14.04
C VAL A 218 -9.21 -3.68 -14.12
N SER A 219 -10.17 -4.04 -15.01
CA SER A 219 -11.42 -3.29 -15.15
C SER A 219 -12.46 -3.59 -14.07
N HIS A 220 -12.27 -4.66 -13.29
CA HIS A 220 -13.13 -5.08 -12.18
C HIS A 220 -12.35 -5.25 -10.86
N PRO A 221 -11.72 -4.18 -10.34
CA PRO A 221 -10.83 -4.28 -9.17
C PRO A 221 -11.57 -4.70 -7.89
N MET A 222 -12.89 -4.53 -7.83
CA MET A 222 -13.72 -4.90 -6.68
C MET A 222 -14.34 -6.31 -6.78
N THR A 223 -14.13 -7.02 -7.89
CA THR A 223 -14.68 -8.36 -8.10
C THR A 223 -13.66 -9.43 -7.75
N PHE A 224 -14.02 -10.34 -6.86
CA PHE A 224 -13.21 -11.52 -6.54
C PHE A 224 -13.38 -12.55 -7.66
N ILE A 225 -12.29 -13.02 -8.24
CA ILE A 225 -12.30 -14.01 -9.30
C ILE A 225 -11.99 -15.37 -8.67
N ILE A 226 -13.02 -16.20 -8.50
CA ILE A 226 -12.88 -17.54 -7.94
C ILE A 226 -12.04 -18.38 -8.92
N GLU A 227 -11.07 -19.10 -8.39
CA GLU A 227 -10.22 -20.00 -9.16
C GLU A 227 -11.04 -20.97 -10.03
N ASN A 228 -10.52 -21.29 -11.18
CA ASN A 228 -11.05 -22.40 -11.97
C ASN A 228 -10.54 -23.73 -11.42
N SER A 229 -11.23 -24.82 -11.74
CA SER A 229 -10.87 -26.16 -11.25
C SER A 229 -9.58 -26.75 -11.86
N ASN A 230 -8.99 -26.06 -12.84
CA ASN A 230 -7.85 -26.60 -13.58
C ASN A 230 -6.50 -26.27 -12.92
N ASN A 231 -6.31 -25.02 -12.52
CA ASN A 231 -4.99 -24.55 -12.08
C ASN A 231 -4.98 -23.86 -10.70
N SER A 232 -6.12 -23.84 -9.99
CA SER A 232 -6.24 -23.19 -8.68
C SER A 232 -5.79 -21.70 -8.69
N ASP A 233 -5.82 -21.05 -9.85
CA ASP A 233 -5.52 -19.63 -10.03
C ASP A 233 -6.76 -18.89 -10.54
N TRP A 234 -6.88 -17.61 -10.20
CA TRP A 234 -7.88 -16.73 -10.78
C TRP A 234 -7.62 -16.44 -12.27
N PHE A 235 -6.36 -16.48 -12.69
CA PHE A 235 -5.97 -16.33 -14.09
C PHE A 235 -6.29 -17.62 -14.84
N TYR A 236 -7.13 -17.52 -15.85
CA TYR A 236 -7.58 -18.69 -16.60
C TYR A 236 -6.53 -19.14 -17.59
N THR A 237 -6.19 -20.42 -17.52
CA THR A 237 -5.49 -21.14 -18.57
C THR A 237 -6.19 -22.46 -18.85
N ASP A 238 -6.03 -23.01 -20.05
CA ASP A 238 -6.49 -24.36 -20.37
C ASP A 238 -5.53 -25.45 -19.79
N GLU A 239 -4.41 -25.01 -19.18
CA GLU A 239 -3.36 -25.85 -18.60
C GLU A 239 -3.48 -25.89 -17.06
N TRP A 240 -2.76 -26.83 -16.44
CA TRP A 240 -2.74 -26.97 -14.97
C TRP A 240 -1.78 -26.00 -14.27
N ASP A 241 -1.03 -25.22 -15.04
CA ASP A 241 -0.01 -24.32 -14.53
C ASP A 241 -0.62 -22.98 -14.11
N SER A 242 -0.27 -22.53 -12.90
CA SER A 242 -0.52 -21.17 -12.45
C SER A 242 0.51 -20.20 -13.02
N ASP A 243 0.14 -18.91 -13.15
CA ASP A 243 1.07 -17.87 -13.55
C ASP A 243 1.59 -17.08 -12.33
N ASP A 244 2.78 -17.40 -11.88
CA ASP A 244 3.44 -16.75 -10.74
C ASP A 244 4.24 -15.50 -11.15
N THR A 245 4.21 -15.13 -12.45
CA THR A 245 5.05 -14.03 -12.96
C THR A 245 4.54 -12.63 -12.60
N ARG A 246 3.31 -12.50 -12.12
CA ARG A 246 2.71 -11.22 -11.77
C ARG A 246 3.34 -10.57 -10.52
N TRP A 247 3.73 -11.39 -9.55
CA TRP A 247 4.50 -10.94 -8.38
C TRP A 247 5.87 -11.59 -8.38
N GLN A 248 6.89 -10.82 -8.70
CA GLN A 248 8.26 -11.28 -8.87
C GLN A 248 9.26 -10.40 -8.12
N PRO A 249 10.47 -10.88 -7.87
CA PRO A 249 11.55 -10.09 -7.27
C PRO A 249 11.81 -8.77 -8.01
N GLY A 250 11.59 -8.72 -9.32
CA GLY A 250 11.72 -7.53 -10.15
C GLY A 250 10.61 -6.49 -10.01
N LYS A 251 9.65 -6.66 -9.11
CA LYS A 251 8.53 -5.75 -8.87
C LYS A 251 7.80 -5.33 -10.13
N THR A 252 6.86 -6.15 -10.56
CA THR A 252 6.04 -5.92 -11.77
C THR A 252 5.04 -4.78 -11.59
N VAL A 253 4.35 -4.40 -12.68
CA VAL A 253 3.25 -3.43 -12.63
C VAL A 253 2.05 -3.89 -11.79
N TYR A 254 1.99 -5.16 -11.43
CA TYR A 254 0.93 -5.76 -10.61
C TYR A 254 1.30 -5.89 -9.12
N ASP A 255 2.53 -5.53 -8.72
CA ASP A 255 2.90 -5.55 -7.31
C ASP A 255 2.12 -4.47 -6.54
N PRO A 256 1.39 -4.83 -5.47
CA PRO A 256 0.51 -3.93 -4.74
C PRO A 256 1.22 -3.01 -3.75
N CYS A 257 2.51 -3.24 -3.51
CA CYS A 257 3.23 -2.54 -2.44
C CYS A 257 3.58 -1.10 -2.81
N PRO A 258 3.75 -0.22 -1.81
CA PRO A 258 4.23 1.13 -2.04
C PRO A 258 5.68 1.14 -2.57
N ALA A 259 6.12 2.30 -3.04
CA ALA A 259 7.49 2.53 -3.50
C ALA A 259 8.52 2.08 -2.46
N GLY A 260 9.59 1.43 -2.91
CA GLY A 260 10.64 0.86 -2.04
C GLY A 260 10.31 -0.48 -1.39
N TRP A 261 9.09 -0.99 -1.57
CA TRP A 261 8.62 -2.27 -1.05
C TRP A 261 8.07 -3.17 -2.15
N ARG A 262 8.11 -4.47 -1.96
CA ARG A 262 7.52 -5.46 -2.85
C ARG A 262 6.90 -6.61 -2.08
N VAL A 263 6.09 -7.40 -2.75
CA VAL A 263 5.63 -8.67 -2.19
C VAL A 263 6.85 -9.57 -1.94
N PRO A 264 6.98 -10.17 -0.75
CA PRO A 264 8.12 -11.03 -0.42
C PRO A 264 8.10 -12.32 -1.23
N ASP A 265 9.28 -12.91 -1.40
CA ASP A 265 9.41 -14.24 -1.98
C ASP A 265 8.85 -15.28 -1.01
N GLY A 266 8.15 -16.28 -1.55
CA GLY A 266 7.62 -17.43 -0.82
C GLY A 266 8.56 -18.64 -0.85
N GLY A 267 8.04 -19.79 -0.39
CA GLY A 267 8.75 -21.06 -0.36
C GLY A 267 9.93 -21.11 0.62
N SER A 268 10.76 -22.14 0.50
CA SER A 268 11.90 -22.39 1.40
C SER A 268 12.97 -21.30 1.39
N ASP A 269 13.08 -20.56 0.29
CA ASP A 269 13.99 -19.43 0.14
C ASP A 269 13.36 -18.08 0.50
N GLY A 270 12.09 -18.09 0.85
CA GLY A 270 11.33 -16.91 1.24
C GLY A 270 11.75 -16.33 2.59
N ILE A 271 11.34 -15.09 2.83
CA ILE A 271 11.72 -14.37 4.06
C ILE A 271 11.19 -15.08 5.32
N TRP A 272 9.99 -15.63 5.27
CA TRP A 272 9.36 -16.33 6.39
C TRP A 272 10.11 -17.62 6.76
N ALA A 273 10.41 -18.47 5.75
CA ALA A 273 11.17 -19.69 5.96
C ALA A 273 12.55 -19.41 6.57
N LYS A 274 13.25 -18.40 6.04
CA LYS A 274 14.56 -17.98 6.57
C LYS A 274 14.46 -17.43 7.99
N ALA A 275 13.47 -16.57 8.27
CA ALA A 275 13.27 -16.00 9.60
C ALA A 275 13.00 -17.09 10.65
N LEU A 276 12.23 -18.10 10.31
CA LEU A 276 11.91 -19.23 11.16
C LEU A 276 13.03 -20.31 11.22
N GLY A 277 14.05 -20.19 10.36
CA GLY A 277 15.11 -21.20 10.26
C GLY A 277 14.64 -22.53 9.64
N ILE A 278 13.58 -22.51 8.85
CA ILE A 278 13.03 -23.66 8.15
C ILE A 278 13.77 -23.84 6.84
N THR A 279 14.35 -25.01 6.63
CA THR A 279 15.25 -25.27 5.48
C THR A 279 14.74 -26.34 4.52
N ASP A 280 13.53 -26.85 4.74
CA ASP A 280 12.97 -27.94 3.95
C ASP A 280 11.52 -27.63 3.50
N ASP A 281 10.96 -28.53 2.69
CA ASP A 281 9.60 -28.43 2.14
C ASP A 281 8.49 -28.49 3.22
N TYR A 282 8.87 -28.56 4.49
CA TYR A 282 7.95 -28.58 5.63
C TYR A 282 7.10 -27.30 5.71
N PHE A 283 7.69 -26.16 5.33
CA PHE A 283 6.97 -24.87 5.29
C PHE A 283 5.78 -24.92 4.33
N GLU A 284 5.93 -25.52 3.17
CA GLU A 284 4.85 -25.66 2.19
C GLU A 284 3.80 -26.67 2.64
N SER A 285 4.23 -27.79 3.23
CA SER A 285 3.32 -28.88 3.62
C SER A 285 2.45 -28.58 4.86
N THR A 286 2.92 -27.68 5.75
CA THR A 286 2.23 -27.34 7.00
C THR A 286 1.56 -25.98 6.98
N GLY A 287 1.73 -25.20 5.90
CA GLY A 287 1.24 -23.82 5.83
C GLY A 287 2.03 -22.82 6.68
N GLY A 288 3.20 -23.21 7.20
CA GLY A 288 4.13 -22.31 7.87
C GLY A 288 3.70 -21.74 9.22
N TRP A 289 2.61 -22.22 9.80
CA TRP A 289 2.01 -21.67 11.02
C TRP A 289 2.47 -22.39 12.29
N ASP A 290 3.73 -22.81 12.37
CA ASP A 290 4.25 -23.34 13.62
C ASP A 290 4.58 -22.21 14.59
N THR A 291 3.71 -22.04 15.58
CA THR A 291 3.84 -21.04 16.66
C THR A 291 4.94 -21.36 17.67
N GLY A 292 5.70 -22.44 17.45
CA GLY A 292 6.78 -22.86 18.36
C GLY A 292 8.06 -22.01 18.25
N HIS A 293 8.15 -21.13 17.27
CA HIS A 293 9.33 -20.28 17.06
C HIS A 293 9.09 -18.91 17.70
N SER A 294 9.73 -18.69 18.84
CA SER A 294 9.68 -17.39 19.54
C SER A 294 10.34 -16.29 18.73
N GLY A 295 9.65 -15.16 18.56
CA GLY A 295 10.20 -13.94 17.97
C GLY A 295 9.71 -13.61 16.57
N VAL A 296 8.73 -14.35 16.04
CA VAL A 296 8.04 -13.99 14.80
C VAL A 296 6.55 -13.86 15.12
N ASP A 297 6.08 -12.63 15.26
CA ASP A 297 4.65 -12.31 15.28
C ASP A 297 4.17 -12.07 13.84
N PHE A 298 3.13 -12.77 13.43
CA PHE A 298 2.51 -12.65 12.12
C PHE A 298 1.25 -11.78 12.18
#